data_fd748bc380f3bf7f3412a49a071f3e50
#
_entry.id   fd748bc380f3bf7f3412a49a071f3e50
#
_cell.length_a   1.000
_cell.length_b   1.000
_cell.length_c   1.000
_cell.angle_alpha   90.00
_cell.angle_beta   90.00
_cell.angle_gamma   90.00
#
_symmetry.space_group_name_H-M   'P 1'
#
loop_
_entity.id
_entity.type
_entity.pdbx_description
1 polymer ?
#
loop_
_entity_poly.entity_id
_entity_poly.type
_entity_poly.pdbx_seq_one_letter_code
_entity_poly.pdbx_strand_id
1 'polypeptide(L)'
;QANSSREETRQLPPFSPVSPRIRWAAQTAGEVRDRTSDNVNLICARCHSGIRPQYANGAHTWNSTEYADAIRGACYDPLKAKAEQMEQLTCITCHNPHKATGLEWSLTEKQNDQKCLKCHEQFKPQDKLIAHTRHGADSSGSRCMNCHNPRINEGLEKVVHTHRIFNPTDPAMIEANHPNACNLCHLEKPIDWTIGHLREWYGGEHTYAEDKLRANYPDRSGSVGAGWLKSPHRGTRIAAAAAVTRESAAWAYPLLLDLLENDDTLVNRQFIQRNLEDRLGIDLRAKGYQFYMRPAERRSVLARLRDEILTAATQK
;
A
#
# COMPACT_ATOMS: atom_id res chain seq x y z
N GLN A 1 27.48 38.53 -10.52
CA GLN A 1 27.34 37.05 -10.59
C GLN A 1 27.23 36.42 -9.20
N ALA A 2 27.92 36.92 -8.17
CA ALA A 2 27.81 36.36 -6.80
C ALA A 2 26.52 36.77 -6.05
N ASN A 3 25.81 37.80 -6.48
CA ASN A 3 24.56 38.26 -5.89
C ASN A 3 23.33 37.47 -6.39
N SER A 4 23.33 36.95 -7.62
CA SER A 4 22.23 36.20 -8.19
C SER A 4 22.04 34.85 -7.47
N SER A 5 23.14 34.17 -7.14
CA SER A 5 23.09 32.89 -6.44
C SER A 5 22.61 32.98 -4.98
N ARG A 6 22.73 34.16 -4.34
CA ARG A 6 22.22 34.41 -2.99
C ARG A 6 20.72 34.75 -2.99
N GLU A 7 20.20 35.36 -4.01
CA GLU A 7 18.79 35.70 -4.15
C GLU A 7 17.96 34.46 -4.50
N GLU A 8 18.48 33.62 -5.38
CA GLU A 8 17.81 32.35 -5.75
C GLU A 8 17.72 31.38 -4.58
N THR A 9 18.73 31.30 -3.71
CA THR A 9 18.69 30.49 -2.50
C THR A 9 17.69 31.01 -1.45
N ARG A 10 17.34 32.27 -1.44
CA ARG A 10 16.34 32.86 -0.54
C ARG A 10 14.88 32.50 -0.89
N GLN A 11 14.64 32.11 -2.14
CA GLN A 11 13.30 31.73 -2.60
C GLN A 11 12.96 30.25 -2.31
N LEU A 12 13.93 29.45 -1.90
CA LEU A 12 13.71 28.06 -1.55
C LEU A 12 13.28 27.94 -0.08
N PRO A 13 12.28 27.10 0.24
CA PRO A 13 11.88 26.89 1.61
C PRO A 13 13.09 26.46 2.46
N PRO A 14 13.27 27.04 3.66
CA PRO A 14 14.49 26.84 4.47
C PRO A 14 14.73 25.40 4.91
N PHE A 15 13.72 24.54 4.82
CA PHE A 15 13.79 23.13 5.24
C PHE A 15 14.03 22.14 4.11
N SER A 16 14.17 22.61 2.89
CA SER A 16 14.37 21.69 1.76
C SER A 16 15.85 21.47 1.53
N PRO A 17 16.33 20.21 1.62
CA PRO A 17 17.65 19.91 1.15
C PRO A 17 17.73 20.29 -0.33
N VAL A 18 18.60 21.23 -0.65
CA VAL A 18 18.78 21.70 -2.02
C VAL A 18 19.51 20.61 -2.80
N SER A 19 18.76 19.69 -3.39
CA SER A 19 19.36 18.72 -4.30
C SER A 19 19.98 19.45 -5.49
N PRO A 20 21.05 18.93 -6.09
CA PRO A 20 21.64 19.51 -7.29
C PRO A 20 20.61 19.73 -8.42
N ARG A 21 19.63 18.83 -8.55
CA ARG A 21 18.54 18.94 -9.54
C ARG A 21 17.61 20.12 -9.27
N ILE A 22 17.27 20.38 -8.01
CA ILE A 22 16.41 21.50 -7.63
C ILE A 22 17.16 22.83 -7.82
N ARG A 23 18.44 22.85 -7.49
CA ARG A 23 19.29 24.03 -7.72
C ARG A 23 19.37 24.34 -9.21
N TRP A 24 19.55 23.33 -10.05
CA TRP A 24 19.56 23.48 -11.49
C TRP A 24 18.22 23.97 -12.04
N ALA A 25 17.09 23.40 -11.60
CA ALA A 25 15.77 23.86 -11.99
C ALA A 25 15.47 25.29 -11.56
N ALA A 26 15.99 25.75 -10.43
CA ALA A 26 15.88 27.14 -10.00
C ALA A 26 16.73 28.10 -10.82
N GLN A 27 17.84 27.63 -11.40
CA GLN A 27 18.70 28.42 -12.28
C GLN A 27 18.14 28.61 -13.70
N THR A 28 17.24 27.73 -14.13
CA THR A 28 16.57 27.77 -15.44
C THR A 28 15.14 28.26 -15.29
N ALA A 29 14.97 29.50 -14.82
CA ALA A 29 13.67 30.09 -14.48
C ALA A 29 12.60 30.03 -15.61
N GLY A 30 13.03 29.96 -16.89
CA GLY A 30 12.15 29.72 -18.03
C GLY A 30 11.56 28.32 -18.04
N GLU A 31 12.38 27.30 -17.77
CA GLU A 31 11.97 25.88 -17.78
C GLU A 31 11.19 25.49 -16.52
N VAL A 32 11.47 26.12 -15.37
CA VAL A 32 10.70 25.91 -14.13
C VAL A 32 9.25 26.40 -14.26
N ARG A 33 8.98 27.33 -15.15
CA ARG A 33 7.62 27.82 -15.45
C ARG A 33 6.85 26.86 -16.35
N ASP A 34 7.55 26.03 -17.11
CA ASP A 34 6.91 24.97 -17.86
C ASP A 34 6.43 23.90 -16.88
N ARG A 35 5.11 23.74 -16.80
CA ARG A 35 4.46 22.72 -15.97
C ARG A 35 4.61 21.35 -16.60
N THR A 36 5.84 20.96 -16.91
CA THR A 36 6.13 19.59 -17.36
C THR A 36 5.82 18.62 -16.24
N SER A 37 5.47 17.41 -16.59
CA SER A 37 5.19 16.34 -15.62
C SER A 37 6.38 16.12 -14.68
N ASP A 38 7.61 16.19 -15.20
CA ASP A 38 8.81 16.03 -14.40
C ASP A 38 8.98 17.16 -13.38
N ASN A 39 8.78 18.41 -13.77
CA ASN A 39 8.88 19.54 -12.84
C ASN A 39 7.84 19.47 -11.73
N VAL A 40 6.59 19.10 -12.05
CA VAL A 40 5.53 18.91 -11.06
C VAL A 40 5.89 17.78 -10.10
N ASN A 41 6.33 16.65 -10.61
CA ASN A 41 6.66 15.48 -9.81
C ASN A 41 7.90 15.72 -8.93
N LEU A 42 8.91 16.45 -9.42
CA LEU A 42 10.11 16.80 -8.66
C LEU A 42 9.81 17.68 -7.45
N ILE A 43 8.77 18.51 -7.48
CA ILE A 43 8.35 19.29 -6.31
C ILE A 43 7.93 18.34 -5.18
N CYS A 44 7.12 17.35 -5.47
CA CYS A 44 6.66 16.34 -4.48
C CYS A 44 7.82 15.43 -4.04
N ALA A 45 8.69 15.07 -4.97
CA ALA A 45 9.85 14.20 -4.73
C ALA A 45 10.83 14.74 -3.66
N ARG A 46 10.81 16.04 -3.39
CA ARG A 46 11.65 16.65 -2.34
C ARG A 46 11.42 16.03 -0.97
N CYS A 47 10.17 15.61 -0.69
CA CYS A 47 9.77 14.99 0.55
C CYS A 47 9.38 13.51 0.38
N HIS A 48 8.93 13.12 -0.82
CA HIS A 48 8.33 11.83 -1.11
C HIS A 48 9.22 10.89 -1.95
N SER A 49 10.54 10.96 -1.83
CA SER A 49 11.50 10.11 -2.56
C SER A 49 12.48 9.36 -1.65
N GLY A 50 12.07 9.07 -0.42
CA GLY A 50 12.89 8.33 0.53
C GLY A 50 13.22 6.91 0.03
N ILE A 51 14.28 6.31 0.61
CA ILE A 51 14.64 4.91 0.40
C ILE A 51 14.20 4.14 1.65
N ARG A 52 13.48 3.05 1.46
CA ARG A 52 12.95 2.19 2.52
C ARG A 52 13.13 0.71 2.13
N PRO A 53 12.98 -0.23 3.05
CA PRO A 53 12.89 -1.65 2.72
C PRO A 53 11.84 -1.89 1.64
N GLN A 54 12.05 -2.90 0.80
CA GLN A 54 11.22 -3.17 -0.36
C GLN A 54 10.63 -4.57 -0.32
N TYR A 55 9.47 -4.71 -0.95
CA TYR A 55 8.93 -6.00 -1.36
C TYR A 55 9.70 -6.55 -2.57
N ALA A 56 9.44 -7.80 -2.92
CA ALA A 56 10.14 -8.48 -4.00
C ALA A 56 9.99 -7.81 -5.37
N ASN A 57 8.88 -7.11 -5.61
CA ASN A 57 8.68 -6.35 -6.84
C ASN A 57 9.33 -4.95 -6.81
N GLY A 58 10.03 -4.61 -5.74
CA GLY A 58 10.68 -3.32 -5.55
C GLY A 58 9.76 -2.19 -5.07
N ALA A 59 8.48 -2.46 -4.74
CA ALA A 59 7.64 -1.51 -4.03
C ALA A 59 8.16 -1.34 -2.60
N HIS A 60 8.21 -0.12 -2.11
CA HIS A 60 8.64 0.13 -0.75
C HIS A 60 7.57 -0.28 0.27
N THR A 61 8.02 -0.63 1.48
CA THR A 61 7.12 -1.07 2.55
C THR A 61 6.58 0.08 3.39
N TRP A 62 7.10 1.28 3.22
CA TRP A 62 6.78 2.45 4.02
C TRP A 62 6.54 3.69 3.16
N ASN A 63 5.72 4.62 3.67
CA ASN A 63 5.45 5.94 3.11
C ASN A 63 6.72 6.82 3.02
N SER A 64 6.59 8.00 2.43
CA SER A 64 7.66 8.92 2.03
C SER A 64 8.49 8.43 0.85
N THR A 65 7.96 7.48 0.09
CA THR A 65 8.59 6.87 -1.08
C THR A 65 7.72 6.99 -2.33
N GLU A 66 6.63 7.74 -2.22
CA GLU A 66 5.54 7.78 -3.21
C GLU A 66 6.05 8.12 -4.60
N TYR A 67 6.95 9.09 -4.72
CA TYR A 67 7.56 9.42 -6.00
C TYR A 67 8.44 8.28 -6.52
N ALA A 68 9.29 7.72 -5.66
CA ALA A 68 10.19 6.63 -6.04
C ALA A 68 9.43 5.37 -6.48
N ASP A 69 8.26 5.12 -5.89
CA ASP A 69 7.38 4.02 -6.26
C ASP A 69 6.58 4.33 -7.54
N ALA A 70 6.02 5.53 -7.65
CA ALA A 70 5.22 5.93 -8.80
C ALA A 70 6.01 5.86 -10.12
N ILE A 71 7.25 6.38 -10.14
CA ILE A 71 8.09 6.37 -11.35
C ILE A 71 8.55 4.98 -11.80
N ARG A 72 8.37 3.97 -10.94
CA ARG A 72 8.63 2.56 -11.26
C ARG A 72 7.35 1.77 -11.53
N GLY A 73 6.20 2.42 -11.42
CA GLY A 73 4.91 1.83 -11.69
C GLY A 73 4.61 1.74 -13.19
N ALA A 74 3.70 0.85 -13.57
CA ALA A 74 3.35 0.59 -14.96
C ALA A 74 2.74 1.80 -15.68
N CYS A 75 2.13 2.75 -14.94
CA CYS A 75 1.54 3.96 -15.52
C CYS A 75 2.54 5.11 -15.72
N TYR A 76 3.78 4.96 -15.24
CA TYR A 76 4.81 6.00 -15.34
C TYR A 76 5.86 5.57 -16.37
N ASP A 77 5.55 5.77 -17.65
CA ASP A 77 6.51 5.57 -18.73
C ASP A 77 6.52 6.81 -19.64
N PRO A 78 7.51 7.69 -19.50
CA PRO A 78 7.56 8.92 -20.29
C PRO A 78 7.77 8.66 -21.79
N LEU A 79 8.43 7.57 -22.14
CA LEU A 79 8.64 7.21 -23.55
C LEU A 79 7.34 6.67 -24.17
N LYS A 80 6.63 5.82 -23.45
CA LYS A 80 5.33 5.32 -23.87
C LYS A 80 4.29 6.45 -23.95
N ALA A 81 4.21 7.29 -22.93
CA ALA A 81 3.31 8.44 -22.93
C ALA A 81 3.54 9.35 -24.14
N LYS A 82 4.82 9.63 -24.49
CA LYS A 82 5.18 10.41 -25.66
C LYS A 82 4.81 9.71 -26.97
N ALA A 83 5.07 8.41 -27.08
CA ALA A 83 4.77 7.62 -28.28
C ALA A 83 3.26 7.49 -28.54
N GLU A 84 2.47 7.36 -27.48
CA GLU A 84 1.01 7.22 -27.54
C GLU A 84 0.27 8.56 -27.46
N GLN A 85 0.99 9.69 -27.42
CA GLN A 85 0.44 11.05 -27.25
C GLN A 85 -0.45 11.21 -26.00
N MET A 86 -0.14 10.45 -24.96
CA MET A 86 -0.84 10.49 -23.69
C MET A 86 -0.19 11.48 -22.73
N GLU A 87 -0.99 12.04 -21.82
CA GLU A 87 -0.43 12.79 -20.70
C GLU A 87 0.36 11.87 -19.78
N GLN A 88 1.58 12.26 -19.47
CA GLN A 88 2.38 11.55 -18.47
C GLN A 88 1.75 11.68 -17.08
N LEU A 89 1.73 10.59 -16.30
CA LEU A 89 1.21 10.58 -14.95
C LEU A 89 1.99 11.58 -14.05
N THR A 90 1.24 12.43 -13.37
CA THR A 90 1.78 13.35 -12.37
C THR A 90 1.12 13.13 -11.02
N CYS A 91 1.78 13.58 -9.95
CA CYS A 91 1.20 13.53 -8.60
C CYS A 91 -0.16 14.24 -8.54
N ILE A 92 -0.31 15.35 -9.25
CA ILE A 92 -1.56 16.13 -9.28
C ILE A 92 -2.65 15.52 -10.16
N THR A 93 -2.35 14.48 -10.94
CA THR A 93 -3.38 13.69 -11.63
C THR A 93 -4.32 13.04 -10.61
N CYS A 94 -3.79 12.63 -9.48
CA CYS A 94 -4.52 11.99 -8.40
C CYS A 94 -4.73 12.88 -7.18
N HIS A 95 -3.83 13.77 -6.87
CA HIS A 95 -3.87 14.63 -5.69
C HIS A 95 -4.18 16.08 -6.03
N ASN A 96 -4.91 16.74 -5.14
CA ASN A 96 -5.07 18.19 -5.19
C ASN A 96 -4.24 18.81 -4.04
N PRO A 97 -3.09 19.46 -4.35
CA PRO A 97 -2.21 20.00 -3.32
C PRO A 97 -2.81 21.19 -2.53
N HIS A 98 -3.92 21.76 -3.02
CA HIS A 98 -4.64 22.85 -2.34
C HIS A 98 -5.72 22.36 -1.40
N LYS A 99 -5.98 21.03 -1.33
CA LYS A 99 -6.96 20.45 -0.44
C LYS A 99 -6.25 19.75 0.71
N ALA A 100 -6.64 20.10 1.94
CA ALA A 100 -6.18 19.42 3.14
C ALA A 100 -6.60 17.94 3.13
N THR A 101 -5.84 17.11 3.82
CA THR A 101 -6.17 15.69 4.03
C THR A 101 -7.15 15.56 5.20
N GLY A 102 -8.40 15.96 5.02
CA GLY A 102 -9.48 15.76 5.98
C GLY A 102 -10.53 14.78 5.45
N LEU A 103 -11.40 14.28 6.33
CA LEU A 103 -12.49 13.39 5.92
C LEU A 103 -13.39 14.04 4.87
N GLU A 104 -13.61 15.35 4.97
CA GLU A 104 -14.39 16.14 4.01
C GLU A 104 -13.77 16.20 2.60
N TRP A 105 -12.47 15.96 2.48
CA TRP A 105 -11.75 15.92 1.20
C TRP A 105 -11.47 14.51 0.71
N SER A 106 -11.80 13.50 1.52
CA SER A 106 -11.59 12.11 1.17
C SER A 106 -12.50 11.71 0.00
N LEU A 107 -11.89 11.16 -1.02
CA LEU A 107 -12.65 10.55 -2.11
C LEU A 107 -13.00 9.11 -1.75
N THR A 108 -14.21 8.70 -2.12
CA THR A 108 -14.58 7.28 -2.08
C THR A 108 -13.69 6.48 -3.05
N GLU A 109 -13.57 5.17 -2.85
CA GLU A 109 -12.81 4.31 -3.77
C GLU A 109 -13.35 4.43 -5.21
N LYS A 110 -14.69 4.47 -5.37
CA LYS A 110 -15.34 4.68 -6.68
C LYS A 110 -15.00 6.03 -7.33
N GLN A 111 -14.87 7.08 -6.54
CA GLN A 111 -14.41 8.39 -7.05
C GLN A 111 -12.93 8.37 -7.43
N ASN A 112 -12.11 7.62 -6.71
CA ASN A 112 -10.71 7.42 -7.06
C ASN A 112 -10.53 6.65 -8.37
N ASP A 113 -11.37 5.64 -8.63
CA ASP A 113 -11.37 4.88 -9.89
C ASP A 113 -11.55 5.79 -11.11
N GLN A 114 -12.30 6.91 -10.98
CA GLN A 114 -12.51 7.86 -12.09
C GLN A 114 -11.19 8.45 -12.62
N LYS A 115 -10.15 8.47 -11.79
CA LYS A 115 -8.82 8.94 -12.20
C LYS A 115 -8.12 7.93 -13.12
N CYS A 116 -8.30 6.65 -12.84
CA CYS A 116 -7.80 5.55 -13.68
C CYS A 116 -8.58 5.49 -15.00
N LEU A 117 -9.90 5.65 -14.93
CA LEU A 117 -10.82 5.56 -16.07
C LEU A 117 -10.70 6.74 -17.06
N LYS A 118 -9.93 7.78 -16.76
CA LYS A 118 -9.58 8.82 -17.74
C LYS A 118 -8.71 8.28 -18.88
N CYS A 119 -7.80 7.34 -18.56
CA CYS A 119 -6.92 6.70 -19.53
C CYS A 119 -7.40 5.28 -19.89
N HIS A 120 -8.02 4.57 -18.95
CA HIS A 120 -8.52 3.20 -19.13
C HIS A 120 -10.01 3.18 -19.43
N GLU A 121 -10.44 3.93 -20.47
CA GLU A 121 -11.85 4.13 -20.83
C GLU A 121 -12.59 2.83 -21.15
N GLN A 122 -11.89 1.82 -21.63
CA GLN A 122 -12.45 0.50 -21.96
C GLN A 122 -13.11 -0.19 -20.75
N PHE A 123 -12.78 0.22 -19.51
CA PHE A 123 -13.38 -0.32 -18.29
C PHE A 123 -14.49 0.56 -17.71
N LYS A 124 -14.90 1.65 -18.37
CA LYS A 124 -16.06 2.46 -17.96
C LYS A 124 -17.38 1.67 -18.04
N PRO A 125 -17.63 0.85 -19.10
CA PRO A 125 -18.80 0.00 -19.13
C PRO A 125 -18.75 -1.07 -18.02
N GLN A 126 -19.86 -1.24 -17.31
CA GLN A 126 -19.94 -2.12 -16.13
C GLN A 126 -19.66 -3.59 -16.48
N ASP A 127 -20.12 -4.05 -17.63
CA ASP A 127 -19.86 -5.42 -18.13
C ASP A 127 -18.36 -5.65 -18.34
N LYS A 128 -17.64 -4.65 -18.86
CA LYS A 128 -16.20 -4.71 -19.10
C LYS A 128 -15.43 -4.69 -17.79
N LEU A 129 -15.87 -3.87 -16.82
CA LEU A 129 -15.29 -3.85 -15.50
C LEU A 129 -15.44 -5.21 -14.80
N ILE A 130 -16.65 -5.78 -14.78
CA ILE A 130 -16.92 -7.10 -14.19
C ILE A 130 -16.11 -8.19 -14.89
N ALA A 131 -16.05 -8.18 -16.23
CA ALA A 131 -15.26 -9.15 -16.98
C ALA A 131 -13.77 -9.07 -16.67
N HIS A 132 -13.24 -7.85 -16.42
CA HIS A 132 -11.85 -7.64 -16.05
C HIS A 132 -11.57 -8.05 -14.61
N THR A 133 -12.40 -7.60 -13.66
CA THR A 133 -12.13 -7.78 -12.23
C THR A 133 -12.61 -9.13 -11.68
N ARG A 134 -13.53 -9.78 -12.36
CA ARG A 134 -14.24 -11.02 -11.91
C ARG A 134 -15.02 -10.82 -10.61
N HIS A 135 -15.36 -9.56 -10.30
CA HIS A 135 -16.14 -9.17 -9.14
C HIS A 135 -17.34 -8.31 -9.56
N GLY A 136 -18.39 -8.31 -8.75
CA GLY A 136 -19.54 -7.43 -8.97
C GLY A 136 -19.13 -5.95 -8.95
N ALA A 137 -19.73 -5.13 -9.81
CA ALA A 137 -19.29 -3.75 -10.05
C ALA A 137 -19.27 -2.85 -8.80
N ASP A 138 -20.10 -3.12 -7.80
CA ASP A 138 -20.15 -2.37 -6.55
C ASP A 138 -19.32 -3.00 -5.42
N SER A 139 -18.68 -4.15 -5.69
CA SER A 139 -17.78 -4.83 -4.76
C SER A 139 -16.46 -4.05 -4.61
N SER A 140 -15.83 -4.17 -3.44
CA SER A 140 -14.44 -3.71 -3.21
C SER A 140 -13.44 -4.39 -4.15
N GLY A 141 -13.72 -5.62 -4.57
CA GLY A 141 -12.92 -6.35 -5.57
C GLY A 141 -12.96 -5.76 -6.97
N SER A 142 -13.91 -4.84 -7.26
CA SER A 142 -13.97 -4.10 -8.53
C SER A 142 -13.29 -2.73 -8.48
N ARG A 143 -12.61 -2.40 -7.37
CA ARG A 143 -11.88 -1.13 -7.26
C ARG A 143 -10.48 -1.27 -7.85
N CYS A 144 -10.12 -0.38 -8.78
CA CYS A 144 -8.84 -0.40 -9.50
C CYS A 144 -7.65 -0.46 -8.53
N MET A 145 -7.68 0.38 -7.50
CA MET A 145 -6.59 0.52 -6.54
C MET A 145 -6.42 -0.72 -5.65
N ASN A 146 -7.48 -1.44 -5.35
CA ASN A 146 -7.38 -2.62 -4.47
C ASN A 146 -6.58 -3.76 -5.12
N CYS A 147 -6.52 -3.78 -6.47
CA CYS A 147 -5.75 -4.76 -7.22
C CYS A 147 -4.39 -4.22 -7.71
N HIS A 148 -4.36 -3.01 -8.31
CA HIS A 148 -3.18 -2.50 -9.02
C HIS A 148 -2.22 -1.68 -8.15
N ASN A 149 -2.68 -1.14 -7.04
CA ASN A 149 -1.86 -0.50 -6.01
C ASN A 149 -2.43 -0.81 -4.61
N PRO A 150 -2.37 -2.08 -4.20
CA PRO A 150 -3.01 -2.55 -2.98
C PRO A 150 -2.47 -1.85 -1.73
N ARG A 151 -3.20 -2.01 -0.61
CA ARG A 151 -2.83 -1.43 0.69
C ARG A 151 -1.74 -2.28 1.35
N ILE A 152 -0.49 -1.95 1.08
CA ILE A 152 0.69 -2.67 1.57
C ILE A 152 1.74 -1.76 2.20
N ASN A 153 1.61 -0.44 2.07
CA ASN A 153 2.58 0.51 2.61
C ASN A 153 2.19 0.96 4.02
N GLU A 154 3.15 0.92 4.92
CA GLU A 154 3.03 1.54 6.24
C GLU A 154 2.94 3.06 6.09
N GLY A 155 1.81 3.63 6.43
CA GLY A 155 1.62 5.08 6.53
C GLY A 155 1.97 5.59 7.94
N LEU A 156 1.58 6.82 8.24
CA LEU A 156 1.79 7.38 9.59
C LEU A 156 0.83 6.78 10.62
N GLU A 157 -0.37 6.45 10.22
CA GLU A 157 -1.43 6.02 11.13
C GLU A 157 -2.07 4.68 10.74
N LYS A 158 -2.04 4.34 9.48
CA LYS A 158 -2.65 3.14 8.91
C LYS A 158 -1.87 2.64 7.71
N VAL A 159 -2.12 1.39 7.33
CA VAL A 159 -1.61 0.84 6.07
C VAL A 159 -2.36 1.50 4.92
N VAL A 160 -1.62 2.02 3.96
CA VAL A 160 -2.12 2.80 2.83
C VAL A 160 -1.79 2.10 1.50
N HIS A 161 -2.37 2.60 0.42
CA HIS A 161 -2.07 2.12 -0.92
C HIS A 161 -0.61 2.40 -1.29
N THR A 162 0.03 1.42 -1.92
CA THR A 162 1.34 1.64 -2.57
C THR A 162 1.17 2.60 -3.74
N HIS A 163 2.19 3.40 -4.01
CA HIS A 163 2.21 4.26 -5.21
C HIS A 163 2.85 3.56 -6.42
N ARG A 164 3.40 2.36 -6.22
CA ARG A 164 3.83 1.53 -7.33
C ARG A 164 2.62 0.81 -7.91
N ILE A 165 2.15 1.27 -9.05
CA ILE A 165 1.08 0.60 -9.81
C ILE A 165 1.69 -0.59 -10.54
N PHE A 166 1.20 -1.79 -10.28
CA PHE A 166 1.72 -3.02 -10.85
C PHE A 166 0.60 -4.01 -11.21
N ASN A 167 0.95 -5.03 -11.97
CA ASN A 167 0.00 -6.08 -12.31
C ASN A 167 -0.18 -7.04 -11.13
N PRO A 168 -1.40 -7.35 -10.69
CA PRO A 168 -1.66 -8.33 -9.63
C PRO A 168 -1.12 -9.73 -9.91
N THR A 169 -0.85 -10.05 -11.17
CA THR A 169 -0.21 -11.31 -11.57
C THR A 169 1.32 -11.31 -11.43
N ASP A 170 1.91 -10.23 -10.93
CA ASP A 170 3.37 -10.09 -10.77
C ASP A 170 3.97 -11.28 -10.02
N PRO A 171 4.82 -12.09 -10.68
CA PRO A 171 5.39 -13.28 -10.06
C PRO A 171 6.27 -12.96 -8.85
N ALA A 172 6.94 -11.82 -8.83
CA ALA A 172 7.86 -11.49 -7.75
C ALA A 172 7.16 -11.43 -6.38
N MET A 173 5.97 -10.85 -6.30
CA MET A 173 5.19 -10.78 -5.04
C MET A 173 4.69 -12.17 -4.63
N ILE A 174 4.14 -12.91 -5.58
CA ILE A 174 3.57 -14.23 -5.33
C ILE A 174 4.67 -15.23 -4.92
N GLU A 175 5.75 -15.32 -5.69
CA GLU A 175 6.85 -16.25 -5.44
C GLU A 175 7.58 -15.98 -4.12
N ALA A 176 7.66 -14.71 -3.70
CA ALA A 176 8.32 -14.32 -2.46
C ALA A 176 7.42 -14.43 -1.22
N ASN A 177 6.18 -14.89 -1.36
CA ASN A 177 5.18 -14.88 -0.28
C ASN A 177 4.99 -13.47 0.34
N HIS A 178 5.02 -12.46 -0.52
CA HIS A 178 4.69 -11.09 -0.17
C HIS A 178 3.22 -10.78 -0.45
N PRO A 179 2.64 -9.69 0.12
CA PRO A 179 1.23 -9.40 -0.02
C PRO A 179 0.80 -9.25 -1.48
N ASN A 180 -0.06 -10.13 -1.96
CA ASN A 180 -0.72 -10.05 -3.26
C ASN A 180 -2.15 -9.55 -3.10
N ALA A 181 -2.70 -8.92 -4.12
CA ALA A 181 -4.00 -8.28 -4.08
C ALA A 181 -5.15 -9.23 -3.73
N CYS A 182 -5.11 -10.47 -4.23
CA CYS A 182 -6.17 -11.46 -3.98
C CYS A 182 -6.26 -11.84 -2.50
N ASN A 183 -5.14 -12.24 -1.91
CA ASN A 183 -5.11 -12.68 -0.53
C ASN A 183 -5.16 -11.56 0.50
N LEU A 184 -5.05 -10.28 0.10
CA LEU A 184 -5.33 -9.15 0.99
C LEU A 184 -6.84 -9.01 1.35
N CYS A 185 -7.72 -9.62 0.55
CA CYS A 185 -9.15 -9.75 0.86
C CYS A 185 -9.53 -11.20 1.17
N HIS A 186 -8.99 -12.15 0.43
CA HIS A 186 -9.22 -13.59 0.58
C HIS A 186 -8.14 -14.25 1.46
N LEU A 187 -8.00 -13.72 2.68
CA LEU A 187 -6.93 -14.08 3.62
C LEU A 187 -6.90 -15.57 3.96
N GLU A 188 -8.07 -16.21 4.02
CA GLU A 188 -8.22 -17.62 4.36
C GLU A 188 -7.82 -18.57 3.23
N LYS A 189 -7.74 -18.07 1.99
CA LYS A 189 -7.45 -18.91 0.84
C LYS A 189 -5.96 -19.25 0.74
N PRO A 190 -5.67 -20.48 0.26
CA PRO A 190 -4.30 -20.90 0.00
C PRO A 190 -3.75 -20.23 -1.28
N ILE A 191 -2.42 -20.23 -1.43
CA ILE A 191 -1.79 -19.63 -2.61
C ILE A 191 -2.17 -20.32 -3.93
N ASP A 192 -2.40 -21.61 -3.90
CA ASP A 192 -2.80 -22.37 -5.09
C ASP A 192 -4.20 -21.97 -5.60
N TRP A 193 -5.09 -21.54 -4.70
CA TRP A 193 -6.37 -20.95 -5.07
C TRP A 193 -6.13 -19.64 -5.88
N THR A 194 -5.27 -18.76 -5.38
CA THR A 194 -4.92 -17.50 -6.08
C THR A 194 -4.31 -17.76 -7.45
N ILE A 195 -3.29 -18.64 -7.51
CA ILE A 195 -2.61 -18.99 -8.76
C ILE A 195 -3.59 -19.61 -9.77
N GLY A 196 -4.47 -20.49 -9.31
CA GLY A 196 -5.50 -21.12 -10.13
C GLY A 196 -6.41 -20.09 -10.79
N HIS A 197 -6.97 -19.16 -10.03
CA HIS A 197 -7.84 -18.11 -10.57
C HIS A 197 -7.10 -17.13 -11.48
N LEU A 198 -5.88 -16.73 -11.15
CA LEU A 198 -5.11 -15.86 -12.03
C LEU A 198 -4.86 -16.50 -13.42
N ARG A 199 -4.56 -17.80 -13.44
CA ARG A 199 -4.40 -18.55 -14.68
C ARG A 199 -5.73 -18.71 -15.46
N GLU A 200 -6.79 -19.03 -14.74
CA GLU A 200 -8.13 -19.19 -15.34
C GLU A 200 -8.63 -17.88 -15.96
N TRP A 201 -8.48 -16.76 -15.25
CA TRP A 201 -9.11 -15.50 -15.62
C TRP A 201 -8.31 -14.67 -16.63
N TYR A 202 -6.99 -14.75 -16.55
CA TYR A 202 -6.09 -13.87 -17.32
C TYR A 202 -5.15 -14.61 -18.27
N GLY A 203 -5.35 -15.91 -18.44
CA GLY A 203 -4.62 -16.75 -19.38
C GLY A 203 -3.48 -17.55 -18.76
N GLY A 204 -3.15 -18.66 -19.40
CA GLY A 204 -2.22 -19.67 -18.88
C GLY A 204 -0.74 -19.30 -18.91
N GLU A 205 -0.37 -18.11 -19.39
CA GLU A 205 1.03 -17.68 -19.51
C GLU A 205 1.66 -17.22 -18.17
N HIS A 206 0.86 -17.08 -17.11
CA HIS A 206 1.38 -16.73 -15.79
C HIS A 206 2.06 -17.93 -15.16
N THR A 207 3.35 -18.04 -15.42
CA THR A 207 4.21 -19.07 -14.82
C THR A 207 4.88 -18.52 -13.57
N TYR A 208 4.86 -19.31 -12.53
CA TYR A 208 5.54 -19.04 -11.26
C TYR A 208 6.61 -20.09 -11.03
N ALA A 209 7.76 -19.69 -10.50
CA ALA A 209 8.85 -20.59 -10.20
C ALA A 209 8.48 -21.55 -9.06
N GLU A 210 8.27 -22.81 -9.39
CA GLU A 210 7.77 -23.84 -8.46
C GLU A 210 8.73 -24.09 -7.29
N ASP A 211 10.02 -23.98 -7.52
CA ASP A 211 11.05 -24.07 -6.49
C ASP A 211 10.90 -22.94 -5.44
N LYS A 212 10.65 -21.70 -5.88
CA LYS A 212 10.40 -20.57 -5.00
C LYS A 212 9.07 -20.70 -4.25
N LEU A 213 8.01 -21.13 -4.95
CA LEU A 213 6.72 -21.37 -4.29
C LEU A 213 6.86 -22.42 -3.19
N ARG A 214 7.57 -23.52 -3.47
CA ARG A 214 7.80 -24.59 -2.48
C ARG A 214 8.64 -24.11 -1.29
N ALA A 215 9.64 -23.27 -1.54
CA ALA A 215 10.48 -22.72 -0.50
C ALA A 215 9.74 -21.71 0.39
N ASN A 216 8.90 -20.85 -0.19
CA ASN A 216 8.28 -19.73 0.50
C ASN A 216 6.87 -20.03 1.04
N TYR A 217 6.23 -21.11 0.58
CA TYR A 217 4.95 -21.61 1.09
C TYR A 217 5.11 -23.08 1.54
N PRO A 218 5.62 -23.31 2.76
CA PRO A 218 5.82 -24.68 3.27
C PRO A 218 4.51 -25.49 3.33
N ASP A 219 3.41 -24.82 3.61
CA ASP A 219 2.05 -25.33 3.52
C ASP A 219 1.26 -24.57 2.46
N ARG A 220 1.17 -25.14 1.28
CA ARG A 220 0.42 -24.54 0.15
C ARG A 220 -1.09 -24.70 0.28
N SER A 221 -1.55 -25.57 1.15
CA SER A 221 -2.98 -25.78 1.46
C SER A 221 -3.49 -24.85 2.56
N GLY A 222 -2.58 -24.26 3.32
CA GLY A 222 -2.88 -23.38 4.42
C GLY A 222 -3.27 -21.95 3.98
N SER A 223 -3.89 -21.23 4.90
CA SER A 223 -4.24 -19.81 4.72
C SER A 223 -3.00 -18.96 4.49
N VAL A 224 -2.98 -18.22 3.38
CA VAL A 224 -1.91 -17.25 3.08
C VAL A 224 -1.86 -16.14 4.14
N GLY A 225 -3.01 -15.64 4.58
CA GLY A 225 -3.08 -14.62 5.63
C GLY A 225 -2.46 -15.07 6.95
N ALA A 226 -2.69 -16.33 7.35
CA ALA A 226 -2.07 -16.89 8.56
C ALA A 226 -0.54 -17.01 8.41
N GLY A 227 -0.08 -17.39 7.22
CA GLY A 227 1.36 -17.41 6.90
C GLY A 227 1.98 -16.00 6.94
N TRP A 228 1.31 -15.01 6.36
CA TRP A 228 1.79 -13.63 6.37
C TRP A 228 1.89 -13.01 7.77
N LEU A 229 0.97 -13.33 8.67
CA LEU A 229 1.04 -12.88 10.06
C LEU A 229 2.27 -13.44 10.81
N LYS A 230 2.84 -14.54 10.32
CA LYS A 230 4.07 -15.17 10.84
C LYS A 230 5.31 -14.88 9.99
N SER A 231 5.19 -14.07 8.94
CA SER A 231 6.26 -13.78 8.01
C SER A 231 7.47 -13.14 8.71
N PRO A 232 8.71 -13.51 8.38
CA PRO A 232 9.88 -12.80 8.83
C PRO A 232 9.95 -11.38 8.25
N HIS A 233 9.29 -11.13 7.13
CA HIS A 233 9.25 -9.83 6.48
C HIS A 233 8.27 -8.89 7.20
N ARG A 234 8.78 -7.86 7.87
CA ARG A 234 8.00 -6.92 8.68
C ARG A 234 6.83 -6.27 7.92
N GLY A 235 7.09 -5.80 6.69
CA GLY A 235 6.05 -5.16 5.86
C GLY A 235 4.91 -6.12 5.53
N THR A 236 5.19 -7.40 5.33
CA THR A 236 4.17 -8.43 5.11
C THR A 236 3.30 -8.62 6.35
N ARG A 237 3.89 -8.71 7.56
CA ARG A 237 3.12 -8.85 8.80
C ARG A 237 2.17 -7.67 9.01
N ILE A 238 2.63 -6.43 8.84
CA ILE A 238 1.79 -5.25 9.06
C ILE A 238 0.68 -5.13 8.02
N ALA A 239 0.96 -5.43 6.76
CA ALA A 239 -0.05 -5.44 5.69
C ALA A 239 -1.13 -6.50 5.96
N ALA A 240 -0.73 -7.70 6.36
CA ALA A 240 -1.65 -8.77 6.72
C ALA A 240 -2.51 -8.42 7.94
N ALA A 241 -1.92 -7.87 8.99
CA ALA A 241 -2.64 -7.47 10.20
C ALA A 241 -3.69 -6.38 9.89
N ALA A 242 -3.36 -5.41 9.05
CA ALA A 242 -4.31 -4.41 8.60
C ALA A 242 -5.42 -5.00 7.72
N ALA A 243 -5.10 -5.99 6.89
CA ALA A 243 -6.08 -6.69 6.08
C ALA A 243 -7.06 -7.50 6.95
N VAL A 244 -6.59 -8.21 7.97
CA VAL A 244 -7.45 -8.97 8.91
C VAL A 244 -8.52 -8.09 9.54
N THR A 245 -8.16 -6.91 10.01
CA THR A 245 -9.12 -5.99 10.65
C THR A 245 -10.03 -5.33 9.63
N ARG A 246 -9.53 -4.99 8.46
CA ARG A 246 -10.33 -4.41 7.37
C ARG A 246 -11.40 -5.38 6.86
N GLU A 247 -11.03 -6.63 6.64
CA GLU A 247 -11.93 -7.67 6.11
C GLU A 247 -12.74 -8.38 7.20
N SER A 248 -12.59 -7.98 8.47
CA SER A 248 -13.25 -8.64 9.62
C SER A 248 -13.00 -10.16 9.68
N ALA A 249 -11.78 -10.57 9.39
CA ALA A 249 -11.40 -11.98 9.38
C ALA A 249 -11.29 -12.54 10.81
N ALA A 250 -12.45 -12.81 11.45
CA ALA A 250 -12.56 -13.20 12.87
C ALA A 250 -11.65 -14.37 13.25
N TRP A 251 -11.46 -15.33 12.34
CA TRP A 251 -10.60 -16.49 12.55
C TRP A 251 -9.12 -16.12 12.82
N ALA A 252 -8.66 -14.95 12.34
CA ALA A 252 -7.28 -14.52 12.46
C ALA A 252 -7.01 -13.61 13.68
N TYR A 253 -8.02 -13.19 14.42
CA TYR A 253 -7.82 -12.33 15.60
C TYR A 253 -6.95 -12.97 16.69
N PRO A 254 -7.01 -14.29 16.96
CA PRO A 254 -6.03 -14.93 17.85
C PRO A 254 -4.58 -14.67 17.42
N LEU A 255 -4.28 -14.69 16.12
CA LEU A 255 -2.95 -14.41 15.57
C LEU A 255 -2.57 -12.93 15.70
N LEU A 256 -3.53 -11.99 15.63
CA LEU A 256 -3.28 -10.58 15.93
C LEU A 256 -2.91 -10.36 17.40
N LEU A 257 -3.55 -11.07 18.32
CA LEU A 257 -3.21 -11.02 19.74
C LEU A 257 -1.81 -11.58 20.00
N ASP A 258 -1.43 -12.64 19.29
CA ASP A 258 -0.09 -13.20 19.36
C ASP A 258 0.95 -12.19 18.84
N LEU A 259 0.64 -11.41 17.80
CA LEU A 259 1.51 -10.33 17.31
C LEU A 259 1.56 -9.15 18.31
N LEU A 260 0.46 -8.76 18.94
CA LEU A 260 0.49 -7.72 19.99
C LEU A 260 1.39 -8.13 21.15
N GLU A 261 1.42 -9.42 21.49
CA GLU A 261 2.26 -9.95 22.55
C GLU A 261 3.73 -10.04 22.10
N ASN A 262 4.00 -10.60 20.92
CA ASN A 262 5.30 -11.15 20.59
C ASN A 262 6.03 -10.47 19.40
N ASP A 263 5.36 -9.63 18.58
CA ASP A 263 6.05 -8.94 17.49
C ASP A 263 7.19 -8.08 18.08
N ASP A 264 8.38 -8.24 17.51
CA ASP A 264 9.59 -7.52 17.95
C ASP A 264 9.55 -6.04 17.55
N THR A 265 8.72 -5.69 16.56
CA THR A 265 8.65 -4.35 16.00
C THR A 265 7.59 -3.50 16.72
N LEU A 266 8.05 -2.45 17.39
CA LEU A 266 7.19 -1.51 18.11
C LEU A 266 6.07 -0.95 17.22
N VAL A 267 6.41 -0.56 16.01
CA VAL A 267 5.46 0.04 15.06
C VAL A 267 4.38 -0.96 14.64
N ASN A 268 4.72 -2.23 14.40
CA ASN A 268 3.72 -3.23 14.08
C ASN A 268 2.69 -3.37 15.22
N ARG A 269 3.15 -3.46 16.45
CA ARG A 269 2.23 -3.52 17.61
C ARG A 269 1.36 -2.28 17.73
N GLN A 270 1.91 -1.07 17.46
CA GLN A 270 1.14 0.18 17.44
C GLN A 270 0.01 0.13 16.41
N PHE A 271 0.32 -0.28 15.18
CA PHE A 271 -0.68 -0.38 14.11
C PHE A 271 -1.75 -1.42 14.41
N ILE A 272 -1.34 -2.59 14.94
CA ILE A 272 -2.29 -3.65 15.30
C ILE A 272 -3.21 -3.17 16.42
N GLN A 273 -2.67 -2.51 17.47
CA GLN A 273 -3.47 -1.92 18.54
C GLN A 273 -4.51 -0.96 17.97
N ARG A 274 -4.10 0.02 17.18
CA ARG A 274 -5.03 1.01 16.58
C ARG A 274 -6.08 0.35 15.69
N ASN A 275 -5.68 -0.56 14.82
CA ASN A 275 -6.60 -1.25 13.94
C ASN A 275 -7.66 -2.05 14.71
N LEU A 276 -7.28 -2.69 15.82
CA LEU A 276 -8.19 -3.39 16.70
C LEU A 276 -9.13 -2.42 17.43
N GLU A 277 -8.59 -1.33 17.99
CA GLU A 277 -9.36 -0.27 18.66
C GLU A 277 -10.40 0.33 17.71
N ASP A 278 -9.98 0.72 16.52
CA ASP A 278 -10.86 1.31 15.49
C ASP A 278 -11.93 0.31 15.03
N ARG A 279 -11.54 -0.93 14.78
CA ARG A 279 -12.46 -1.95 14.23
C ARG A 279 -13.47 -2.44 15.25
N LEU A 280 -13.04 -2.70 16.47
CA LEU A 280 -13.88 -3.29 17.51
C LEU A 280 -14.61 -2.22 18.36
N GLY A 281 -14.17 -0.96 18.32
CA GLY A 281 -14.71 0.12 19.14
C GLY A 281 -14.31 -0.05 20.61
N ILE A 282 -13.15 -0.64 20.88
CA ILE A 282 -12.61 -0.84 22.24
C ILE A 282 -11.39 0.07 22.45
N ASP A 283 -11.20 0.55 23.65
CA ASP A 283 -10.01 1.30 24.07
C ASP A 283 -9.08 0.38 24.85
N LEU A 284 -8.10 -0.21 24.17
CA LEU A 284 -7.12 -1.10 24.77
C LEU A 284 -6.24 -0.36 25.79
N ARG A 285 -6.00 0.95 25.56
CA ARG A 285 -5.23 1.77 26.49
C ARG A 285 -5.98 1.95 27.81
N ALA A 286 -7.27 2.26 27.77
CA ALA A 286 -8.09 2.36 28.98
C ALA A 286 -8.20 1.03 29.71
N LYS A 287 -8.06 -0.10 28.99
CA LYS A 287 -8.02 -1.46 29.58
C LYS A 287 -6.63 -1.89 30.06
N GLY A 288 -5.66 -0.99 29.96
CA GLY A 288 -4.32 -1.18 30.50
C GLY A 288 -3.31 -1.78 29.54
N TYR A 289 -3.64 -1.94 28.22
CA TYR A 289 -2.67 -2.39 27.22
C TYR A 289 -2.07 -1.21 26.48
N GLN A 290 -0.76 -1.25 26.26
CA GLN A 290 -0.05 -0.30 25.41
C GLN A 290 1.04 -1.01 24.62
N PHE A 291 1.13 -0.72 23.31
CA PHE A 291 2.04 -1.37 22.37
C PHE A 291 3.53 -1.31 22.77
N TYR A 292 3.93 -0.36 23.60
CA TYR A 292 5.31 -0.15 24.06
C TYR A 292 5.64 -0.80 25.40
N MET A 293 4.68 -1.51 26.02
CA MET A 293 4.91 -2.25 27.27
C MET A 293 5.99 -3.32 27.11
N ARG A 294 6.60 -3.71 28.25
CA ARG A 294 7.54 -4.83 28.29
C ARG A 294 6.84 -6.16 27.97
N PRO A 295 7.55 -7.16 27.44
CA PRO A 295 6.92 -8.42 27.02
C PRO A 295 6.07 -9.09 28.11
N ALA A 296 6.56 -9.16 29.34
CA ALA A 296 5.84 -9.79 30.46
C ALA A 296 4.54 -9.05 30.81
N GLU A 297 4.57 -7.71 30.76
CA GLU A 297 3.41 -6.86 31.01
C GLU A 297 2.35 -7.04 29.90
N ARG A 298 2.77 -7.04 28.62
CA ARG A 298 1.89 -7.28 27.49
C ARG A 298 1.17 -8.62 27.62
N ARG A 299 1.92 -9.69 27.94
CA ARG A 299 1.37 -11.04 28.11
C ARG A 299 0.30 -11.06 29.20
N SER A 300 0.58 -10.49 30.35
CA SER A 300 -0.35 -10.46 31.47
C SER A 300 -1.64 -9.71 31.13
N VAL A 301 -1.54 -8.56 30.47
CA VAL A 301 -2.72 -7.76 30.10
C VAL A 301 -3.51 -8.44 29.00
N LEU A 302 -2.86 -8.92 27.94
CA LEU A 302 -3.53 -9.59 26.82
C LEU A 302 -4.21 -10.89 27.25
N ALA A 303 -3.64 -11.65 28.18
CA ALA A 303 -4.29 -12.84 28.74
C ALA A 303 -5.66 -12.49 29.38
N ARG A 304 -5.79 -11.34 30.02
CA ARG A 304 -7.06 -10.87 30.61
C ARG A 304 -8.05 -10.35 29.59
N LEU A 305 -7.58 -9.75 28.50
CA LEU A 305 -8.41 -9.12 27.48
C LEU A 305 -8.79 -10.07 26.34
N ARG A 306 -8.17 -11.25 26.25
CA ARG A 306 -8.29 -12.17 25.12
C ARG A 306 -9.73 -12.49 24.78
N ASP A 307 -10.49 -12.97 25.76
CA ASP A 307 -11.87 -13.40 25.54
C ASP A 307 -12.79 -12.25 25.15
N GLU A 308 -12.59 -11.08 25.74
CA GLU A 308 -13.34 -9.88 25.38
C GLU A 308 -13.08 -9.46 23.93
N ILE A 309 -11.80 -9.43 23.51
CA ILE A 309 -11.42 -9.06 22.14
C ILE A 309 -11.96 -10.07 21.14
N LEU A 310 -11.84 -11.36 21.41
CA LEU A 310 -12.33 -12.40 20.51
C LEU A 310 -13.85 -12.41 20.41
N THR A 311 -14.56 -12.18 21.52
CA THR A 311 -16.02 -12.01 21.51
C THR A 311 -16.44 -10.80 20.69
N ALA A 312 -15.80 -9.66 20.89
CA ALA A 312 -16.07 -8.46 20.10
C ALA A 312 -15.80 -8.68 18.60
N ALA A 313 -14.77 -9.45 18.25
CA ALA A 313 -14.43 -9.78 16.87
C ALA A 313 -15.49 -10.64 16.15
N THR A 314 -16.22 -11.48 16.87
CA THR A 314 -17.27 -12.31 16.28
C THR A 314 -18.61 -11.59 16.12
N GLN A 315 -18.77 -10.40 16.72
CA GLN A 315 -19.99 -9.60 16.68
C GLN A 315 -19.95 -8.48 15.61
N LYS A 316 -18.81 -8.27 14.99
CA LYS A 316 -18.55 -7.19 14.00
C LYS A 316 -18.34 -7.76 12.59
#